data_4f4c7b732169bd81446def1dd2615089
#
_entry.id   4f4c7b732169bd81446def1dd2615089
#
_cell.length_a   1.000
_cell.length_b   1.000
_cell.length_c   1.000
_cell.angle_alpha   90.00
_cell.angle_beta   90.00
_cell.angle_gamma   90.00
#
_symmetry.space_group_name_H-M   'P 1'
#
loop_
_entity.id
_entity.type
_entity.pdbx_description
1 polymer ?
#
loop_
_entity_poly.entity_id
_entity_poly.type
_entity_poly.pdbx_seq_one_letter_code
_entity_poly.pdbx_strand_id
1 'polypeptide(L)'
;MLLRTILTIPRLQALSEIGGKGLFTKELDVALLGDEVDICVHSMKDVPTWLPDGTVLACMLEREDTRDVFISPKATSISGLPDGSVIGSASLRRQAQILAKNPTLKVVNFRGNVQTRLRKLDEGVVDATLLAWERRSV
;
A
#
# COMPACT_ATOMS: atom_id res chain seq x y z
N MET A 1 -21.55 26.16 3.24
CA MET A 1 -21.54 25.02 2.29
C MET A 1 -20.81 23.89 3.00
N LEU A 2 -21.46 22.77 3.28
CA LEU A 2 -20.82 21.61 3.90
C LEU A 2 -20.33 20.70 2.77
N LEU A 3 -19.01 20.46 2.66
CA LEU A 3 -18.45 19.56 1.67
C LEU A 3 -18.71 18.10 2.07
N ARG A 4 -19.31 17.33 1.18
CA ARG A 4 -19.52 15.89 1.35
C ARG A 4 -18.26 15.17 0.86
N THR A 5 -17.55 14.51 1.77
CA THR A 5 -16.26 13.88 1.49
C THR A 5 -16.32 12.38 1.77
N ILE A 6 -15.79 11.58 0.86
CA ILE A 6 -15.52 10.15 1.09
C ILE A 6 -14.03 9.90 1.04
N LEU A 7 -13.53 9.16 2.05
CA LEU A 7 -12.17 8.62 2.08
C LEU A 7 -12.15 7.23 1.48
N THR A 8 -11.10 6.91 0.73
CA THR A 8 -10.87 5.54 0.27
C THR A 8 -10.66 4.62 1.46
N ILE A 9 -11.63 3.75 1.74
CA ILE A 9 -11.49 2.69 2.73
C ILE A 9 -11.16 1.40 2.00
N PRO A 10 -10.00 0.77 2.23
CA PRO A 10 -9.69 -0.51 1.61
C PRO A 10 -10.70 -1.57 2.07
N ARG A 11 -11.59 -2.01 1.19
CA ARG A 11 -12.39 -3.21 1.45
C ARG A 11 -11.50 -4.44 1.41
N LEU A 12 -11.66 -5.34 2.39
CA LEU A 12 -10.88 -6.57 2.60
C LEU A 12 -11.13 -7.68 1.56
N GLN A 13 -11.76 -7.40 0.42
CA GLN A 13 -11.94 -8.41 -0.63
C GLN A 13 -10.65 -8.64 -1.41
N ALA A 14 -10.36 -9.88 -1.71
CA ALA A 14 -9.16 -10.27 -2.45
C ALA A 14 -9.14 -9.63 -3.84
N LEU A 15 -8.26 -8.65 -4.05
CA LEU A 15 -8.07 -7.89 -5.28
C LEU A 15 -7.72 -8.76 -6.51
N SER A 16 -7.33 -10.02 -6.28
CA SER A 16 -7.00 -10.98 -7.32
C SER A 16 -8.21 -11.58 -8.05
N GLU A 17 -9.41 -11.45 -7.47
CA GLU A 17 -10.63 -12.05 -8.02
C GLU A 17 -11.45 -11.08 -8.87
N ILE A 18 -11.17 -9.79 -8.79
CA ILE A 18 -11.87 -8.75 -9.54
C ILE A 18 -10.86 -8.07 -10.45
N GLY A 19 -10.60 -8.64 -11.62
CA GLY A 19 -9.72 -8.05 -12.62
C GLY A 19 -10.27 -6.72 -13.14
N GLY A 20 -9.58 -5.60 -12.87
CA GLY A 20 -9.94 -4.29 -13.43
C GLY A 20 -9.05 -3.16 -12.94
N LYS A 21 -8.79 -2.17 -13.82
CA LYS A 21 -8.14 -0.91 -13.45
C LYS A 21 -9.10 -0.10 -12.57
N GLY A 22 -8.58 0.57 -11.54
CA GLY A 22 -9.36 1.49 -10.71
C GLY A 22 -10.25 0.84 -9.63
N LEU A 23 -9.93 -0.36 -9.17
CA LEU A 23 -10.71 -1.08 -8.15
C LEU A 23 -10.90 -0.31 -6.83
N PHE A 24 -9.98 0.58 -6.49
CA PHE A 24 -10.05 1.39 -5.27
C PHE A 24 -10.77 2.72 -5.47
N THR A 25 -11.00 3.14 -6.70
CA THR A 25 -11.58 4.45 -7.00
C THR A 25 -12.98 4.35 -7.60
N LYS A 26 -13.31 3.22 -8.26
CA LYS A 26 -14.55 3.09 -9.05
C LYS A 26 -15.84 3.43 -8.30
N GLU A 27 -15.99 2.94 -7.07
CA GLU A 27 -17.19 3.25 -6.27
C GLU A 27 -17.24 4.72 -5.88
N LEU A 28 -16.08 5.33 -5.61
CA LEU A 28 -15.94 6.74 -5.27
C LEU A 28 -16.14 7.63 -6.49
N ASP A 29 -15.64 7.21 -7.65
CA ASP A 29 -15.82 7.90 -8.92
C ASP A 29 -17.32 7.95 -9.29
N VAL A 30 -18.06 6.86 -9.06
CA VAL A 30 -19.51 6.81 -9.28
C VAL A 30 -20.23 7.80 -8.35
N ALA A 31 -19.89 7.81 -7.08
CA ALA A 31 -20.50 8.73 -6.11
C ALA A 31 -20.18 10.20 -6.43
N LEU A 32 -18.95 10.49 -6.90
CA LEU A 32 -18.53 11.83 -7.30
C LEU A 32 -19.28 12.30 -8.55
N LEU A 33 -19.34 11.47 -9.58
CA LEU A 33 -20.03 11.78 -10.83
C LEU A 33 -21.58 11.80 -10.68
N GLY A 34 -22.08 11.11 -9.67
CA GLY A 34 -23.50 11.12 -9.31
C GLY A 34 -23.90 12.26 -8.36
N ASP A 35 -23.03 13.23 -8.09
CA ASP A 35 -23.26 14.33 -7.16
C ASP A 35 -23.63 13.91 -5.72
N GLU A 36 -23.27 12.67 -5.35
CA GLU A 36 -23.48 12.18 -3.97
C GLU A 36 -22.43 12.78 -3.02
N VAL A 37 -21.22 13.06 -3.55
CA VAL A 37 -20.11 13.69 -2.84
C VAL A 37 -19.48 14.80 -3.68
N ASP A 38 -18.83 15.75 -3.01
CA ASP A 38 -18.22 16.91 -3.65
C ASP A 38 -16.72 16.68 -3.92
N ILE A 39 -16.06 15.85 -3.08
CA ILE A 39 -14.64 15.51 -3.21
C ILE A 39 -14.39 14.06 -2.80
N CYS A 40 -13.38 13.44 -3.43
CA CYS A 40 -12.81 12.16 -3.01
C CYS A 40 -11.36 12.34 -2.60
N VAL A 41 -10.96 11.71 -1.49
CA VAL A 41 -9.58 11.76 -0.99
C VAL A 41 -8.93 10.39 -1.15
N HIS A 42 -7.79 10.36 -1.85
CA HIS A 42 -7.06 9.15 -2.20
C HIS A 42 -5.59 9.24 -1.83
N SER A 43 -4.99 8.09 -1.55
CA SER A 43 -3.54 7.98 -1.68
C SER A 43 -3.17 8.07 -3.16
N MET A 44 -2.26 8.96 -3.53
CA MET A 44 -1.90 9.21 -4.94
C MET A 44 -1.49 7.94 -5.70
N LYS A 45 -0.88 6.97 -5.03
CA LYS A 45 -0.50 5.68 -5.62
C LYS A 45 -1.68 4.83 -6.10
N ASP A 46 -2.88 5.08 -5.57
CA ASP A 46 -4.11 4.33 -5.86
C ASP A 46 -4.97 5.03 -6.92
N VAL A 47 -4.66 6.28 -7.25
CA VAL A 47 -5.31 7.04 -8.32
C VAL A 47 -4.84 6.52 -9.68
N PRO A 48 -5.74 6.15 -10.59
CA PRO A 48 -5.36 5.72 -11.93
C PRO A 48 -4.74 6.87 -12.74
N THR A 49 -3.90 6.54 -13.72
CA THR A 49 -3.28 7.53 -14.62
C THR A 49 -4.29 8.24 -15.53
N TRP A 50 -5.44 7.63 -15.76
CA TRP A 50 -6.54 8.19 -16.51
C TRP A 50 -7.72 8.42 -15.57
N LEU A 51 -8.07 9.67 -15.38
CA LEU A 51 -9.23 10.03 -14.59
C LEU A 51 -10.52 9.86 -15.42
N PRO A 52 -11.65 9.53 -14.79
CA PRO A 52 -12.95 9.57 -15.45
C PRO A 52 -13.26 10.96 -16.00
N ASP A 53 -13.91 11.02 -17.17
CA ASP A 53 -14.38 12.29 -17.75
C ASP A 53 -15.28 13.03 -16.74
N GLY A 54 -15.06 14.31 -16.61
CA GLY A 54 -15.79 15.16 -15.64
C GLY A 54 -15.15 15.24 -14.27
N THR A 55 -14.03 14.53 -14.02
CA THR A 55 -13.27 14.62 -12.77
C THR A 55 -11.91 15.29 -12.97
N VAL A 56 -11.37 15.85 -11.91
CA VAL A 56 -10.08 16.53 -11.92
C VAL A 56 -9.33 16.27 -10.62
N LEU A 57 -8.01 16.13 -10.72
CA LEU A 57 -7.13 16.16 -9.55
C LEU A 57 -6.90 17.62 -9.14
N ALA A 58 -7.76 18.12 -8.26
CA ALA A 58 -7.81 19.53 -7.91
C ALA A 58 -6.65 20.00 -7.03
N CYS A 59 -6.12 19.11 -6.17
CA CYS A 59 -5.00 19.44 -5.30
C CYS A 59 -4.22 18.19 -4.87
N MET A 60 -2.99 18.40 -4.42
CA MET A 60 -2.16 17.44 -3.74
C MET A 60 -1.66 18.05 -2.45
N LEU A 61 -1.78 17.31 -1.35
CA LEU A 61 -1.21 17.72 -0.08
C LEU A 61 0.32 17.57 -0.12
N GLU A 62 0.99 18.16 0.88
CA GLU A 62 2.42 17.97 1.05
C GLU A 62 2.77 16.49 1.11
N ARG A 63 3.85 16.14 0.43
CA ARG A 63 4.26 14.75 0.30
C ARG A 63 4.84 14.25 1.61
N GLU A 64 4.33 13.11 2.07
CA GLU A 64 4.90 12.37 3.18
C GLU A 64 6.28 11.78 2.83
N ASP A 65 7.01 11.35 3.85
CA ASP A 65 8.30 10.68 3.70
C ASP A 65 8.18 9.46 2.79
N THR A 66 9.00 9.38 1.76
CA THR A 66 8.94 8.33 0.74
C THR A 66 9.72 7.08 1.09
N ARG A 67 10.41 7.07 2.25
CA ARG A 67 11.23 5.95 2.68
C ARG A 67 10.38 4.75 3.11
N ASP A 68 10.97 3.59 2.95
CA ASP A 68 10.44 2.35 3.51
C ASP A 68 11.19 2.01 4.81
N VAL A 69 10.47 1.46 5.79
CA VAL A 69 11.05 0.89 7.00
C VAL A 69 11.20 -0.61 6.81
N PHE A 70 12.39 -1.10 7.06
CA PHE A 70 12.66 -2.53 7.18
C PHE A 70 12.37 -2.96 8.63
N ILE A 71 11.56 -4.00 8.79
CA ILE A 71 11.17 -4.54 10.09
C ILE A 71 11.48 -6.04 10.12
N SER A 72 12.33 -6.44 11.05
CA SER A 72 12.71 -7.85 11.26
C SER A 72 13.17 -8.07 12.70
N PRO A 73 12.81 -9.20 13.33
CA PRO A 73 13.41 -9.61 14.58
C PRO A 73 14.81 -10.24 14.42
N LYS A 74 15.21 -10.57 13.18
CA LYS A 74 16.44 -11.32 12.87
C LYS A 74 17.62 -10.45 12.45
N ALA A 75 17.36 -9.26 11.89
CA ALA A 75 18.41 -8.40 11.35
C ALA A 75 17.96 -6.94 11.31
N THR A 76 18.92 -6.03 11.28
CA THR A 76 18.67 -4.58 11.18
C THR A 76 18.65 -4.07 9.74
N SER A 77 18.98 -4.93 8.77
CA SER A 77 18.99 -4.59 7.34
C SER A 77 18.74 -5.83 6.47
N ILE A 78 18.35 -5.59 5.21
CA ILE A 78 18.16 -6.67 4.22
C ILE A 78 19.45 -7.48 4.02
N SER A 79 20.61 -6.81 4.00
CA SER A 79 21.90 -7.47 3.80
C SER A 79 22.35 -8.30 5.01
N GLY A 80 21.78 -8.05 6.19
CA GLY A 80 22.07 -8.80 7.41
C GLY A 80 21.17 -10.01 7.63
N LEU A 81 20.19 -10.24 6.76
CA LEU A 81 19.35 -11.41 6.85
C LEU A 81 20.13 -12.69 6.47
N PRO A 82 19.92 -13.80 7.19
CA PRO A 82 20.44 -15.11 6.78
C PRO A 82 19.96 -15.52 5.38
N ASP A 83 20.78 -16.27 4.67
CA ASP A 83 20.41 -16.83 3.37
C ASP A 83 19.11 -17.65 3.46
N GLY A 84 18.27 -17.51 2.45
CA GLY A 84 16.99 -18.21 2.40
C GLY A 84 15.88 -17.59 3.27
N SER A 85 16.15 -16.51 4.01
CA SER A 85 15.13 -15.81 4.81
C SER A 85 13.95 -15.39 3.94
N VAL A 86 12.76 -15.40 4.56
CA VAL A 86 11.49 -15.07 3.90
C VAL A 86 11.09 -13.64 4.19
N ILE A 87 10.94 -12.81 3.15
CA ILE A 87 10.43 -11.44 3.28
C ILE A 87 9.00 -11.35 2.77
N GLY A 88 8.14 -10.76 3.58
CA GLY A 88 6.75 -10.50 3.23
C GLY A 88 6.56 -9.19 2.45
N SER A 89 6.14 -9.26 1.17
CA SER A 89 5.79 -8.08 0.39
C SER A 89 4.78 -8.41 -0.70
N ALA A 90 3.75 -7.57 -0.88
CA ALA A 90 2.82 -7.65 -2.01
C ALA A 90 3.22 -6.70 -3.16
N SER A 91 4.30 -5.94 -3.01
CA SER A 91 4.77 -4.98 -3.99
C SER A 91 5.83 -5.59 -4.90
N LEU A 92 5.54 -5.74 -6.19
CA LEU A 92 6.50 -6.24 -7.20
C LEU A 92 7.75 -5.35 -7.28
N ARG A 93 7.59 -4.04 -7.13
CA ARG A 93 8.71 -3.09 -7.10
C ARG A 93 9.64 -3.37 -5.92
N ARG A 94 9.10 -3.57 -4.72
CA ARG A 94 9.92 -3.91 -3.53
C ARG A 94 10.57 -5.28 -3.70
N GLN A 95 9.82 -6.27 -4.19
CA GLN A 95 10.35 -7.60 -4.47
C GLN A 95 11.58 -7.55 -5.40
N ALA A 96 11.48 -6.83 -6.52
CA ALA A 96 12.59 -6.70 -7.45
C ALA A 96 13.82 -6.06 -6.79
N GLN A 97 13.65 -5.02 -5.99
CA GLN A 97 14.74 -4.34 -5.28
C GLN A 97 15.37 -5.22 -4.18
N ILE A 98 14.56 -5.98 -3.45
CA ILE A 98 15.04 -6.92 -2.43
C ILE A 98 15.91 -8.00 -3.07
N LEU A 99 15.40 -8.66 -4.11
CA LEU A 99 16.11 -9.75 -4.79
C LEU A 99 17.34 -9.27 -5.56
N ALA A 100 17.32 -8.03 -6.10
CA ALA A 100 18.52 -7.42 -6.68
C ALA A 100 19.61 -7.17 -5.63
N LYS A 101 19.24 -6.87 -4.38
CA LYS A 101 20.17 -6.62 -3.28
C LYS A 101 20.68 -7.90 -2.62
N ASN A 102 19.82 -8.89 -2.49
CA ASN A 102 20.19 -10.22 -1.99
C ASN A 102 19.32 -11.31 -2.67
N PRO A 103 19.88 -12.00 -3.68
CA PRO A 103 19.15 -13.00 -4.46
C PRO A 103 18.91 -14.32 -3.71
N THR A 104 19.53 -14.52 -2.55
CA THR A 104 19.31 -15.73 -1.71
C THR A 104 17.99 -15.68 -0.95
N LEU A 105 17.39 -14.50 -0.82
CA LEU A 105 16.15 -14.29 -0.08
C LEU A 105 14.93 -14.78 -0.87
N LYS A 106 13.88 -15.15 -0.14
CA LYS A 106 12.58 -15.50 -0.71
C LYS A 106 11.59 -14.40 -0.42
N VAL A 107 10.85 -13.94 -1.45
CA VAL A 107 9.79 -12.95 -1.25
C VAL A 107 8.44 -13.62 -1.47
N VAL A 108 7.56 -13.49 -0.47
CA VAL A 108 6.21 -14.06 -0.51
C VAL A 108 5.16 -12.94 -0.52
N ASN A 109 4.00 -13.24 -1.11
CA ASN A 109 2.88 -12.31 -1.11
C ASN A 109 2.36 -12.10 0.31
N PHE A 110 2.42 -10.86 0.80
CA PHE A 110 2.15 -10.50 2.18
C PHE A 110 1.18 -9.34 2.26
N ARG A 111 -0.09 -9.66 2.45
CA ARG A 111 -1.21 -8.72 2.48
C ARG A 111 -1.78 -8.55 3.87
N GLY A 112 -2.49 -7.44 4.06
CA GLY A 112 -3.13 -7.00 5.28
C GLY A 112 -2.80 -5.55 5.59
N ASN A 113 -3.51 -4.97 6.56
CA ASN A 113 -3.15 -3.68 7.13
C ASN A 113 -1.84 -3.78 7.95
N VAL A 114 -1.34 -2.67 8.45
CA VAL A 114 -0.08 -2.61 9.21
C VAL A 114 -0.10 -3.56 10.40
N GLN A 115 -1.16 -3.52 11.21
CA GLN A 115 -1.29 -4.35 12.41
C GLN A 115 -1.31 -5.84 12.10
N THR A 116 -2.04 -6.24 11.05
CA THR A 116 -2.08 -7.64 10.60
C THR A 116 -0.71 -8.12 10.13
N ARG A 117 0.05 -7.27 9.43
CA ARG A 117 1.40 -7.64 8.96
C ARG A 117 2.39 -7.74 10.12
N LEU A 118 2.34 -6.82 11.08
CA LEU A 118 3.18 -6.87 12.27
C LEU A 118 2.90 -8.13 13.09
N ARG A 119 1.62 -8.44 13.33
CA ARG A 119 1.25 -9.69 14.01
C ARG A 119 1.78 -10.93 13.30
N LYS A 120 1.62 -11.04 11.99
CA LYS A 120 2.14 -12.17 11.20
C LYS A 120 3.68 -12.27 11.24
N LEU A 121 4.38 -11.14 11.35
CA LEU A 121 5.81 -11.10 11.54
C LEU A 121 6.18 -11.66 12.93
N ASP A 122 5.47 -11.24 13.98
CA ASP A 122 5.68 -11.72 15.36
C ASP A 122 5.36 -13.23 15.49
N GLU A 123 4.36 -13.71 14.74
CA GLU A 123 4.02 -15.14 14.63
C GLU A 123 5.03 -15.95 13.81
N GLY A 124 6.05 -15.30 13.23
CA GLY A 124 7.09 -15.97 12.44
C GLY A 124 6.65 -16.47 11.06
N VAL A 125 5.53 -15.97 10.53
CA VAL A 125 5.07 -16.30 9.16
C VAL A 125 6.07 -15.83 8.10
N VAL A 126 6.78 -14.73 8.39
CA VAL A 126 7.89 -14.18 7.60
C VAL A 126 9.00 -13.70 8.54
N ASP A 127 10.21 -13.63 8.02
CA ASP A 127 11.40 -13.19 8.77
C ASP A 127 11.57 -11.67 8.77
N ALA A 128 10.99 -11.00 7.76
CA ALA A 128 11.04 -9.55 7.61
C ALA A 128 9.88 -9.02 6.77
N THR A 129 9.61 -7.74 6.89
CA THR A 129 8.70 -7.01 6.00
C THR A 129 9.16 -5.56 5.80
N LEU A 130 8.57 -4.88 4.81
CA LEU A 130 8.78 -3.46 4.56
C LEU A 130 7.44 -2.72 4.62
N LEU A 131 7.43 -1.62 5.36
CA LEU A 131 6.31 -0.70 5.46
C LEU A 131 6.74 0.68 5.01
N ALA A 132 5.81 1.48 4.49
CA ALA A 132 6.07 2.90 4.28
C ALA A 132 6.33 3.57 5.64
N TRP A 133 7.30 4.48 5.66
CA TRP A 133 7.51 5.31 6.84
C TRP A 133 6.35 6.29 6.96
N GLU A 134 5.58 6.18 8.01
CA GLU A 134 4.60 7.18 8.41
C GLU A 134 5.09 7.86 9.68
N ARG A 135 5.30 9.17 9.61
CA ARG A 135 5.56 9.97 10.81
C ARG A 135 4.26 10.02 11.60
N ARG A 136 4.11 9.17 12.59
CA ARG A 136 3.06 9.38 13.58
C ARG A 136 3.38 10.66 14.32
N SER A 137 2.57 11.70 14.08
CA SER A 137 2.51 12.82 14.98
C SER A 137 1.96 12.27 16.31
N VAL A 138 2.80 12.26 17.34
CA VAL A 138 2.40 12.01 18.73
C VAL A 138 1.77 13.31 19.23
#